data_3a833a8de6719971aa7b9f78a1762105
#
_entry.id   3a833a8de6719971aa7b9f78a1762105
#
_cell.length_a   1.000
_cell.length_b   1.000
_cell.length_c   1.000
_cell.angle_alpha   90.00
_cell.angle_beta   90.00
_cell.angle_gamma   90.00
#
_symmetry.space_group_name_H-M   'P 1'
#
loop_
_entity.id
_entity.type
_entity.pdbx_description
1 polymer ?
#
loop_
_entity_poly.entity_id
_entity_poly.type
_entity_poly.pdbx_seq_one_letter_code
_entity_poly.pdbx_strand_id
1 'polypeptide(L)' 'MVIGFDGKRLYDNKTGLGNYSRTLLHRLLTFYPNEEYKIFVHQKYFENTPFKYPYFINNTIVSDA' A
#
# COMPACT_ATOMS: atom_id res chain seq x y z
N MET A 1 -16.65 1.64 -5.27
CA MET A 1 -15.75 2.80 -5.08
C MET A 1 -14.31 2.34 -5.25
N VAL A 2 -13.49 3.15 -5.88
CA VAL A 2 -12.06 2.87 -6.02
C VAL A 2 -11.30 3.79 -5.06
N ILE A 3 -10.45 3.19 -4.22
CA ILE A 3 -9.67 3.93 -3.22
C ILE A 3 -8.19 3.80 -3.56
N GLY A 4 -7.54 4.93 -3.87
CA GLY A 4 -6.13 4.96 -4.23
C GLY A 4 -5.23 5.29 -3.05
N PHE A 5 -4.04 4.66 -3.02
CA PHE A 5 -3.04 4.90 -1.99
C PHE A 5 -1.68 5.21 -2.60
N ASP A 6 -0.93 6.10 -1.94
CA ASP A 6 0.45 6.38 -2.29
C ASP A 6 1.35 5.26 -1.75
N GLY A 7 1.90 4.47 -2.67
CA GLY A 7 2.72 3.33 -2.32
C GLY A 7 4.07 3.70 -1.72
N LYS A 8 4.62 4.87 -2.05
CA LYS A 8 5.86 5.32 -1.42
C LYS A 8 5.70 5.41 0.09
N ARG A 9 4.60 6.01 0.55
CA ARG A 9 4.32 6.14 1.97
C ARG A 9 4.07 4.79 2.62
N LEU A 10 3.39 3.91 1.90
CA LEU A 10 3.03 2.59 2.40
C LEU A 10 4.24 1.67 2.52
N TYR A 11 5.11 1.64 1.51
CA TYR A 11 6.20 0.68 1.39
C TYR A 11 7.55 1.19 1.86
N ASP A 12 7.80 2.49 1.79
CA ASP A 12 9.12 3.04 2.07
C ASP A 12 9.18 3.84 3.37
N ASN A 13 8.09 4.43 3.80
CA ASN A 13 8.08 5.31 4.97
C ASN A 13 7.99 4.51 6.27
N LYS A 14 9.05 4.61 7.09
CA LYS A 14 9.14 3.92 8.39
C LYS A 14 8.78 4.81 9.58
N THR A 15 8.34 6.03 9.32
CA THR A 15 7.90 6.96 10.36
C THR A 15 6.45 6.72 10.75
N GLY A 16 5.94 7.56 11.67
CA GLY A 16 4.54 7.48 12.11
C GLY A 16 3.53 7.63 10.98
N LEU A 17 3.84 8.45 9.95
CA LEU A 17 2.95 8.59 8.79
C LEU A 17 2.83 7.30 7.99
N GLY A 18 3.95 6.59 7.80
CA GLY A 18 3.94 5.29 7.14
C GLY A 18 3.18 4.25 7.93
N ASN A 19 3.41 4.20 9.23
CA ASN A 19 2.68 3.29 10.12
C ASN A 19 1.18 3.57 10.11
N TYR A 20 0.80 4.83 10.12
CA TYR A 20 -0.60 5.23 10.04
C TYR A 20 -1.23 4.75 8.72
N SER A 21 -0.53 4.96 7.60
CA SER A 21 -1.03 4.58 6.27
C SER A 21 -1.23 3.07 6.17
N ARG A 22 -0.26 2.28 6.64
CA ARG A 22 -0.37 0.81 6.62
C ARG A 22 -1.50 0.31 7.52
N THR A 23 -1.64 0.88 8.69
CA THR A 23 -2.71 0.53 9.63
C THR A 23 -4.09 0.87 9.04
N LEU A 24 -4.21 2.06 8.45
CA LEU A 24 -5.46 2.50 7.83
C LEU A 24 -5.87 1.56 6.70
N LEU A 25 -4.94 1.27 5.79
CA LEU A 25 -5.25 0.39 4.66
C LEU A 25 -5.61 -1.02 5.14
N HIS A 26 -4.89 -1.56 6.12
CA HIS A 26 -5.20 -2.86 6.68
C HIS A 26 -6.62 -2.91 7.25
N ARG A 27 -7.02 -1.87 7.96
CA ARG A 27 -8.37 -1.78 8.52
C ARG A 27 -9.43 -1.67 7.42
N LEU A 28 -9.17 -0.88 6.38
CA LEU A 28 -10.09 -0.75 5.26
C LEU A 28 -10.28 -2.09 4.55
N LEU A 29 -9.20 -2.81 4.30
CA LEU A 29 -9.25 -4.13 3.66
C LEU A 29 -10.01 -5.15 4.53
N THR A 30 -9.91 -5.01 5.85
CA THR A 30 -10.58 -5.91 6.79
C THR A 30 -12.07 -5.64 6.91
N PHE A 31 -12.44 -4.35 7.06
CA PHE A 31 -13.83 -3.97 7.34
C PHE A 31 -14.64 -3.65 6.09
N TYR A 32 -13.97 -3.30 4.98
CA TYR A 32 -14.64 -2.95 3.72
C TYR A 32 -14.00 -3.72 2.57
N PRO A 33 -14.06 -5.07 2.59
CA PRO A 33 -13.36 -5.90 1.60
C PRO A 33 -13.96 -5.83 0.19
N ASN A 34 -15.17 -5.33 0.06
CA ASN A 34 -15.85 -5.26 -1.23
C ASN A 34 -15.53 -3.99 -2.03
N GLU A 35 -14.77 -3.06 -1.46
CA GLU A 35 -14.31 -1.89 -2.18
C GLU A 35 -13.05 -2.23 -2.98
N GLU A 36 -12.78 -1.49 -4.05
CA GLU A 36 -11.58 -1.67 -4.85
C GLU A 36 -10.47 -0.77 -4.34
N TYR A 37 -9.31 -1.37 -4.05
CA TYR A 37 -8.13 -0.64 -3.54
C TYR A 37 -7.01 -0.72 -4.56
N LYS A 38 -6.34 0.42 -4.81
CA LYS A 38 -5.19 0.48 -5.73
C LYS A 38 -4.04 1.20 -5.04
N ILE A 39 -2.91 0.52 -4.93
CA ILE A 39 -1.68 1.06 -4.37
C ILE A 39 -0.71 1.31 -5.51
N PHE A 40 -0.35 2.57 -5.74
CA PHE A 40 0.56 2.96 -6.82
C PHE A 40 1.95 3.20 -6.22
N VAL A 41 2.96 2.46 -6.70
CA VAL A 41 4.32 2.59 -6.18
C VAL A 41 5.34 2.47 -7.31
N HIS A 42 6.40 3.29 -7.22
CA HIS A 42 7.56 3.12 -8.10
C HIS A 42 8.38 1.91 -7.64
N GLN A 43 8.93 1.17 -8.60
CA GLN A 43 9.71 -0.04 -8.35
C GLN A 43 10.82 0.17 -7.32
N LYS A 44 11.50 1.31 -7.35
CA LYS A 44 12.60 1.61 -6.42
C LYS A 44 12.19 1.58 -4.95
N TYR A 45 10.94 1.87 -4.64
CA TYR A 45 10.43 1.80 -3.26
C TYR A 45 9.88 0.43 -2.91
N PHE A 46 9.52 -0.36 -3.93
CA PHE A 46 8.90 -1.66 -3.74
C PHE A 46 9.91 -2.79 -3.58
N GLU A 47 11.07 -2.71 -4.26
CA GLU A 47 12.03 -3.84 -4.35
C GLU A 47 12.55 -4.31 -3.00
N ASN A 48 12.92 -3.37 -2.12
CA ASN A 48 13.61 -3.68 -0.86
C ASN A 48 12.79 -3.38 0.39
N THR A 49 11.49 -3.18 0.22
CA THR A 49 10.64 -2.89 1.38
C THR A 49 10.41 -4.13 2.23
N PRO A 50 10.38 -3.99 3.57
CA PRO A 50 9.99 -5.09 4.45
C PRO A 50 8.47 -5.27 4.55
N PHE A 51 7.68 -4.40 3.91
CA PHE A 51 6.22 -4.36 4.07
C PHE A 51 5.47 -5.05 2.93
N LYS A 52 6.05 -6.10 2.32
CA LYS A 52 5.41 -6.84 1.23
C LYS A 52 4.41 -7.87 1.76
N TYR A 53 3.39 -7.38 2.43
CA TYR A 53 2.32 -8.25 2.91
C TYR A 53 1.43 -8.66 1.72
N PRO A 54 0.95 -9.93 1.66
CA PRO A 54 0.13 -10.39 0.53
C PRO A 54 -1.10 -9.53 0.27
N TYR A 55 -1.76 -9.05 1.31
CA TYR A 55 -2.95 -8.21 1.16
C TYR A 55 -2.63 -6.82 0.61
N PHE A 56 -1.39 -6.35 0.73
CA PHE A 56 -0.95 -5.12 0.06
C PHE A 56 -0.54 -5.41 -1.38
N ILE A 57 0.26 -6.46 -1.60
CA ILE A 57 0.79 -6.82 -2.92
C ILE A 57 -0.33 -7.08 -3.91
N ASN A 58 -1.39 -7.76 -3.48
CA ASN A 58 -2.52 -8.09 -4.34
C ASN A 58 -3.26 -6.86 -4.88
N ASN A 59 -3.06 -5.71 -4.25
CA ASN A 59 -3.71 -4.46 -4.66
C ASN A 59 -2.70 -3.43 -5.17
N THR A 60 -1.47 -3.84 -5.46
CA THR A 60 -0.38 -2.94 -5.83
C THR A 60 -0.13 -2.93 -7.32
N ILE A 61 0.07 -1.73 -7.86
CA ILE A 61 0.49 -1.49 -9.23
C ILE A 61 1.89 -0.89 -9.18
N VAL A 62 2.87 -1.61 -9.69
CA VAL A 62 4.27 -1.19 -9.68
C VAL A 62 4.60 -0.50 -11.00
N SER A 63 5.23 0.68 -10.90
CA SER A 63 5.68 1.46 -12.05
C SER A 63 7.21 1.49 -12.07
N ASP A 64 7.80 1.35 -13.26
CA ASP A 64 9.23 1.46 -13.47
C ASP A 64 9.62 2.71 -14.28
N ALA A 65 8.63 3.53 -14.58
CA ALA A 65 8.83 4.74 -15.39
C ALA A 65 9.32 5.92 -14.56
#